data_92173cc287490f035b0800d9e4900407
#
_entry.id   92173cc287490f035b0800d9e4900407
#
_cell.length_a   1.000
_cell.length_b   1.000
_cell.length_c   1.000
_cell.angle_alpha   90.00
_cell.angle_beta   90.00
_cell.angle_gamma   90.00
#
_symmetry.space_group_name_H-M   'P 1'
#
loop_
_entity.id
_entity.type
_entity.pdbx_description
1 polymer ?
#
loop_
_entity_poly.entity_id
_entity_poly.type
_entity_poly.pdbx_seq_one_letter_code
_entity_poly.pdbx_strand_id
1 'polypeptide(L)'
;MKIENEPVAVGANTSDNVPTICRGDDNASSPSETKPHSGDDSLHSDLLRGSRGLLAGATHQATLPREARLPINRCNLPAVVLGSLTFQRYPAELLLDGVAELHRNLFQRLEAAAPEARADVFRDYLTVHFRLERPEDMGLSSEPRGQGKNRAKANYIKMIRGWSFDADSREGAVLKGWVESRFGLTPRYHGQPLRDPSGSAYRRYQEMRAQGLYGTNAIEAQLDLVYTFCQFELARRHHGARHVTLYRGVNRLADHEVLESRGKGQHVVLLNNLNSFTCSRDRACEFGDYILAVDIPLTKIFFHCGLLPGVLQGEDEFLVIGGVAEVSLSTL
;
A
#
# COMPACT_ATOMS: atom_id res chain seq x y z
N MET A 1 47.50 44.24 18.77
CA MET A 1 47.00 43.96 17.41
C MET A 1 45.64 43.28 17.64
N LYS A 2 44.56 44.03 17.54
CA LYS A 2 43.17 43.57 17.74
C LYS A 2 42.71 43.02 16.41
N ILE A 3 42.11 41.83 16.39
CA ILE A 3 41.36 41.31 15.25
C ILE A 3 39.91 41.24 15.74
N GLU A 4 39.08 42.04 15.13
CA GLU A 4 37.63 42.11 15.33
C GLU A 4 36.98 40.91 14.58
N ASN A 5 36.09 40.19 15.23
CA ASN A 5 35.24 39.20 14.64
C ASN A 5 33.89 39.83 14.32
N GLU A 6 33.54 39.91 13.05
CA GLU A 6 32.18 40.18 12.60
C GLU A 6 31.35 38.91 12.61
N PRO A 7 30.05 38.97 12.97
CA PRO A 7 29.16 37.83 12.94
C PRO A 7 28.57 37.66 11.54
N VAL A 8 28.79 36.47 10.96
CA VAL A 8 28.14 36.03 9.73
C VAL A 8 26.66 35.69 10.02
N ALA A 9 25.76 36.39 9.36
CA ALA A 9 24.32 36.12 9.39
C ALA A 9 24.03 34.81 8.67
N VAL A 10 23.48 33.83 9.41
CA VAL A 10 22.94 32.59 8.87
C VAL A 10 21.51 32.89 8.42
N GLY A 11 21.32 32.98 7.11
CA GLY A 11 20.00 33.03 6.49
C GLY A 11 19.32 31.66 6.59
N ALA A 12 18.25 31.61 7.38
CA ALA A 12 17.35 30.46 7.41
C ALA A 12 16.46 30.49 6.17
N ASN A 13 16.76 29.63 5.21
CA ASN A 13 15.83 29.24 4.14
C ASN A 13 15.30 27.85 4.46
N THR A 14 14.27 27.79 5.28
CA THR A 14 13.41 26.60 5.43
C THR A 14 12.33 26.68 4.34
N SER A 15 12.61 26.10 3.18
CA SER A 15 11.56 25.74 2.23
C SER A 15 10.94 24.42 2.74
N ASP A 16 9.74 24.53 3.31
CA ASP A 16 8.89 23.42 3.68
C ASP A 16 8.47 22.66 2.42
N ASN A 17 9.25 21.65 2.03
CA ASN A 17 8.87 20.69 1.00
C ASN A 17 8.19 19.48 1.67
N VAL A 18 6.94 19.67 2.11
CA VAL A 18 6.05 18.56 2.44
C VAL A 18 5.52 18.02 1.10
N PRO A 19 5.76 16.77 0.74
CA PRO A 19 5.20 16.20 -0.49
C PRO A 19 3.68 16.21 -0.41
N THR A 20 3.06 17.07 -1.20
CA THR A 20 1.60 17.09 -1.39
C THR A 20 1.25 15.86 -2.22
N ILE A 21 0.57 14.90 -1.60
CA ILE A 21 -0.02 13.79 -2.35
C ILE A 21 -1.05 14.39 -3.31
N CYS A 22 -0.97 14.06 -4.58
CA CYS A 22 -1.66 14.62 -5.72
C CYS A 22 -3.10 15.08 -5.41
N ARG A 23 -3.38 16.38 -5.56
CA ARG A 23 -4.76 16.90 -5.60
C ARG A 23 -5.26 16.71 -7.03
N GLY A 24 -6.36 15.95 -7.19
CA GLY A 24 -7.12 15.95 -8.42
C GLY A 24 -7.76 17.32 -8.62
N ASP A 25 -7.69 17.85 -9.83
CA ASP A 25 -8.38 19.08 -10.24
C ASP A 25 -9.89 18.81 -10.29
N ASP A 26 -10.58 19.07 -9.19
CA ASP A 26 -12.05 19.05 -9.16
C ASP A 26 -12.60 20.38 -9.66
N ASN A 27 -12.94 20.40 -10.94
CA ASN A 27 -13.77 21.44 -11.53
C ASN A 27 -15.25 20.99 -11.47
N ALA A 28 -15.89 21.18 -10.33
CA ALA A 28 -17.32 20.91 -10.14
C ALA A 28 -18.08 22.20 -9.84
N SER A 29 -18.92 22.57 -10.79
CA SER A 29 -19.94 23.62 -10.70
C SER A 29 -20.96 23.33 -9.60
N SER A 30 -21.29 24.37 -8.82
CA SER A 30 -22.23 24.39 -7.71
C SER A 30 -23.68 24.08 -8.17
N PRO A 31 -24.44 23.31 -7.40
CA PRO A 31 -25.90 23.30 -7.49
C PRO A 31 -26.54 24.14 -6.39
N SER A 32 -27.61 24.84 -6.78
CA SER A 32 -28.51 25.71 -6.02
C SER A 32 -29.24 24.99 -4.88
N GLU A 33 -29.41 25.75 -3.78
CA GLU A 33 -30.25 25.42 -2.63
C GLU A 33 -31.70 25.13 -2.98
N THR A 34 -32.28 24.05 -2.45
CA THR A 34 -33.73 23.88 -2.27
C THR A 34 -34.07 23.36 -0.88
N LYS A 35 -35.10 23.96 -0.30
CA LYS A 35 -35.63 23.80 1.06
C LYS A 35 -36.23 22.43 1.33
N PRO A 36 -36.37 22.02 2.63
CA PRO A 36 -36.89 20.72 3.01
C PRO A 36 -38.43 20.67 2.98
N HIS A 37 -38.95 19.55 2.50
CA HIS A 37 -40.36 19.16 2.69
C HIS A 37 -40.44 17.85 3.50
N SER A 38 -41.44 17.83 4.37
CA SER A 38 -41.79 16.84 5.39
C SER A 38 -42.23 15.50 4.81
N GLY A 39 -41.80 14.42 5.54
CA GLY A 39 -42.45 13.16 5.79
C GLY A 39 -43.11 12.39 4.63
N ASP A 40 -42.70 11.14 4.45
CA ASP A 40 -43.66 10.04 4.37
C ASP A 40 -42.97 8.65 4.27
N ASP A 41 -43.68 7.64 4.66
CA ASP A 41 -43.36 6.22 4.78
C ASP A 41 -42.99 5.47 3.46
N SER A 42 -42.50 6.14 2.43
CA SER A 42 -42.15 5.51 1.15
C SER A 42 -40.72 4.94 1.06
N LEU A 43 -39.86 5.23 2.04
CA LEU A 43 -38.44 4.85 1.99
C LEU A 43 -38.19 3.32 2.00
N HIS A 44 -39.11 2.54 2.52
CA HIS A 44 -38.95 1.08 2.57
C HIS A 44 -39.29 0.36 1.26
N SER A 45 -40.19 0.94 0.45
CA SER A 45 -40.56 0.39 -0.86
C SER A 45 -39.55 0.72 -1.95
N ASP A 46 -38.84 1.84 -1.84
CA ASP A 46 -37.86 2.27 -2.82
C ASP A 46 -36.52 1.53 -2.67
N LEU A 47 -36.14 1.15 -1.46
CA LEU A 47 -34.97 0.29 -1.22
C LEU A 47 -35.12 -1.09 -1.86
N LEU A 48 -36.32 -1.66 -1.87
CA LEU A 48 -36.61 -2.95 -2.50
C LEU A 48 -36.75 -2.86 -4.03
N ARG A 49 -37.14 -1.71 -4.58
CA ARG A 49 -37.13 -1.46 -6.02
C ARG A 49 -35.75 -1.20 -6.56
N GLY A 50 -34.89 -0.47 -5.82
CA GLY A 50 -33.49 -0.25 -6.15
C GLY A 50 -32.70 -1.55 -6.25
N SER A 51 -32.96 -2.52 -5.34
CA SER A 51 -32.29 -3.82 -5.34
C SER A 51 -32.64 -4.70 -6.54
N ARG A 52 -33.87 -4.61 -7.07
CA ARG A 52 -34.27 -5.36 -8.27
C ARG A 52 -33.69 -4.79 -9.56
N GLY A 53 -33.46 -3.48 -9.64
CA GLY A 53 -32.77 -2.84 -10.77
C GLY A 53 -31.28 -3.18 -10.86
N LEU A 54 -30.63 -3.36 -9.71
CA LEU A 54 -29.22 -3.76 -9.62
C LEU A 54 -28.95 -5.19 -10.14
N LEU A 55 -29.95 -6.07 -10.05
CA LEU A 55 -29.81 -7.47 -10.50
C LEU A 55 -30.17 -7.66 -11.99
N ALA A 56 -30.94 -6.76 -12.59
CA ALA A 56 -31.42 -6.91 -13.97
C ALA A 56 -30.37 -6.49 -15.03
N GLY A 57 -29.26 -5.90 -14.64
CA GLY A 57 -28.17 -5.42 -15.52
C GLY A 57 -26.82 -6.01 -15.21
N ALA A 58 -26.74 -7.21 -14.59
CA ALA A 58 -25.47 -7.88 -14.35
C ALA A 58 -24.84 -8.33 -15.68
N THR A 59 -24.31 -7.39 -16.45
CA THR A 59 -23.29 -7.68 -17.43
C THR A 59 -22.19 -8.46 -16.74
N HIS A 60 -21.74 -9.55 -17.34
CA HIS A 60 -20.70 -10.44 -16.83
C HIS A 60 -19.45 -9.62 -16.48
N GLN A 61 -19.32 -9.22 -15.23
CA GLN A 61 -18.18 -8.45 -14.73
C GLN A 61 -17.04 -9.41 -14.47
N ALA A 62 -15.84 -9.06 -14.94
CA ALA A 62 -14.64 -9.83 -14.65
C ALA A 62 -14.47 -9.97 -13.13
N THR A 63 -14.33 -11.19 -12.66
CA THR A 63 -14.22 -11.54 -11.24
C THR A 63 -12.79 -12.00 -10.91
N LEU A 64 -12.40 -11.89 -9.64
CA LEU A 64 -11.13 -12.42 -9.17
C LEU A 64 -11.08 -13.94 -9.41
N PRO A 65 -10.14 -14.45 -10.25
CA PRO A 65 -10.02 -15.88 -10.52
C PRO A 65 -9.84 -16.69 -9.24
N ARG A 66 -10.43 -17.88 -9.19
CA ARG A 66 -10.36 -18.75 -8.00
C ARG A 66 -8.91 -19.09 -7.63
N GLU A 67 -8.07 -19.29 -8.63
CA GLU A 67 -6.66 -19.63 -8.49
C GLU A 67 -5.79 -18.44 -8.04
N ALA A 68 -6.33 -17.23 -8.15
CA ALA A 68 -5.64 -16.00 -7.74
C ALA A 68 -5.93 -15.60 -6.28
N ARG A 69 -6.58 -16.47 -5.50
CA ARG A 69 -6.93 -16.21 -4.10
C ARG A 69 -6.84 -17.44 -3.22
N LEU A 70 -6.55 -17.22 -1.96
CA LEU A 70 -6.63 -18.23 -0.92
C LEU A 70 -8.06 -18.32 -0.37
N PRO A 71 -8.46 -19.49 0.18
CA PRO A 71 -9.77 -19.65 0.81
C PRO A 71 -9.91 -18.88 2.12
N ILE A 72 -8.80 -18.60 2.81
CA ILE A 72 -8.72 -17.93 4.11
C ILE A 72 -7.71 -16.79 4.04
N ASN A 73 -8.01 -15.69 4.69
CA ASN A 73 -7.12 -14.56 4.91
C ASN A 73 -7.25 -14.03 6.36
N ARG A 74 -6.50 -12.99 6.71
CA ARG A 74 -6.41 -12.45 8.07
C ARG A 74 -6.88 -11.00 8.19
N CYS A 75 -7.61 -10.51 7.21
CA CYS A 75 -8.27 -9.21 7.31
C CYS A 75 -9.80 -9.40 7.43
N ASN A 76 -10.49 -8.31 7.72
CA ASN A 76 -11.95 -8.27 7.93
C ASN A 76 -12.79 -8.62 6.68
N LEU A 77 -12.21 -8.67 5.48
CA LEU A 77 -12.92 -8.96 4.24
C LEU A 77 -12.32 -10.18 3.51
N PRO A 78 -13.16 -11.05 2.93
CA PRO A 78 -12.68 -12.15 2.10
C PRO A 78 -11.91 -11.67 0.86
N ALA A 79 -10.90 -12.43 0.42
CA ALA A 79 -10.09 -12.12 -0.76
C ALA A 79 -10.94 -11.88 -2.03
N VAL A 80 -12.02 -12.64 -2.21
CA VAL A 80 -12.94 -12.48 -3.35
C VAL A 80 -13.63 -11.12 -3.38
N VAL A 81 -13.86 -10.51 -2.22
CA VAL A 81 -14.46 -9.17 -2.10
C VAL A 81 -13.39 -8.10 -2.32
N LEU A 82 -12.34 -8.10 -1.49
CA LEU A 82 -11.30 -7.06 -1.55
C LEU A 82 -10.51 -7.05 -2.87
N GLY A 83 -10.39 -8.20 -3.55
CA GLY A 83 -9.75 -8.34 -4.85
C GLY A 83 -10.67 -8.10 -6.04
N SER A 84 -11.93 -7.70 -5.84
CA SER A 84 -12.92 -7.52 -6.91
C SER A 84 -12.91 -6.10 -7.49
N LEU A 85 -13.44 -5.97 -8.70
CA LEU A 85 -13.68 -4.67 -9.34
C LEU A 85 -14.74 -3.85 -8.58
N THR A 86 -15.71 -4.52 -7.95
CA THR A 86 -16.69 -3.85 -7.08
C THR A 86 -16.00 -3.16 -5.91
N PHE A 87 -15.00 -3.79 -5.29
CA PHE A 87 -14.23 -3.18 -4.23
C PHE A 87 -13.40 -1.99 -4.72
N GLN A 88 -12.83 -2.07 -5.92
CA GLN A 88 -12.15 -0.91 -6.50
C GLN A 88 -13.08 0.29 -6.62
N ARG A 89 -14.33 0.10 -7.04
CA ARG A 89 -15.32 1.18 -7.22
C ARG A 89 -15.92 1.68 -5.90
N TYR A 90 -16.18 0.75 -4.98
CA TYR A 90 -16.85 1.00 -3.70
C TYR A 90 -16.03 0.41 -2.55
N PRO A 91 -14.87 1.01 -2.23
CA PRO A 91 -14.00 0.48 -1.20
C PRO A 91 -14.61 0.62 0.20
N ALA A 92 -14.30 -0.36 1.03
CA ALA A 92 -14.54 -0.35 2.45
C ALA A 92 -13.19 -0.41 3.20
N GLU A 93 -13.22 -0.24 4.51
CA GLU A 93 -12.04 -0.39 5.35
C GLU A 93 -11.48 -1.81 5.25
N LEU A 94 -10.16 -1.90 5.14
CA LEU A 94 -9.41 -3.15 5.28
C LEU A 94 -8.65 -3.12 6.60
N LEU A 95 -9.11 -3.92 7.54
CA LEU A 95 -8.57 -4.01 8.89
C LEU A 95 -7.82 -5.33 9.08
N LEU A 96 -6.65 -5.27 9.68
CA LEU A 96 -5.93 -6.44 10.15
C LEU A 96 -6.33 -6.70 11.60
N ASP A 97 -6.94 -7.86 11.85
CA ASP A 97 -7.54 -8.21 13.13
C ASP A 97 -6.56 -8.06 14.30
N GLY A 98 -6.98 -7.28 15.30
CA GLY A 98 -6.29 -7.09 16.57
C GLY A 98 -5.06 -6.19 16.52
N VAL A 99 -4.58 -5.72 15.36
CA VAL A 99 -3.32 -4.94 15.29
C VAL A 99 -3.45 -3.60 16.00
N ALA A 100 -4.51 -2.85 15.74
CA ALA A 100 -4.73 -1.55 16.39
C ALA A 100 -4.96 -1.71 17.90
N GLU A 101 -5.70 -2.73 18.31
CA GLU A 101 -6.03 -3.02 19.70
C GLU A 101 -4.79 -3.48 20.49
N LEU A 102 -3.98 -4.35 19.93
CA LEU A 102 -2.72 -4.81 20.55
C LEU A 102 -1.70 -3.68 20.72
N HIS A 103 -1.72 -2.71 19.80
CA HIS A 103 -0.80 -1.59 19.79
C HIS A 103 -1.49 -0.25 20.09
N ARG A 104 -2.58 -0.27 20.89
CA ARG A 104 -3.38 0.93 21.21
C ARG A 104 -2.56 2.10 21.77
N ASN A 105 -1.52 1.81 22.54
CA ASN A 105 -0.62 2.84 23.07
C ASN A 105 0.18 3.56 21.97
N LEU A 106 0.54 2.87 20.89
CA LEU A 106 1.15 3.50 19.73
C LEU A 106 0.15 4.48 19.12
N PHE A 107 -1.06 4.02 18.81
CA PHE A 107 -2.05 4.85 18.14
C PHE A 107 -2.52 6.04 19.00
N GLN A 108 -2.62 5.86 20.32
CA GLN A 108 -2.86 6.99 21.24
C GLN A 108 -1.74 8.03 21.20
N ARG A 109 -0.47 7.61 21.17
CA ARG A 109 0.67 8.53 21.02
C ARG A 109 0.68 9.22 19.66
N LEU A 110 0.33 8.52 18.58
CA LEU A 110 0.21 9.08 17.23
C LEU A 110 -0.93 10.10 17.14
N GLU A 111 -2.05 9.88 17.83
CA GLU A 111 -3.15 10.85 17.92
C GLU A 111 -2.71 12.15 18.61
N ALA A 112 -1.94 12.03 19.69
CA ALA A 112 -1.46 13.17 20.45
C ALA A 112 -0.28 13.90 19.79
N ALA A 113 0.40 13.27 18.82
CA ALA A 113 1.58 13.82 18.17
C ALA A 113 1.21 14.78 17.03
N ALA A 114 2.02 15.83 16.84
CA ALA A 114 1.96 16.68 15.67
C ALA A 114 2.23 15.86 14.38
N PRO A 115 1.60 16.20 13.24
CA PRO A 115 1.73 15.43 12.00
C PRO A 115 3.18 15.14 11.61
N GLU A 116 4.08 16.11 11.78
CA GLU A 116 5.50 16.02 11.41
C GLU A 116 6.28 15.05 12.31
N ALA A 117 5.83 14.88 13.57
CA ALA A 117 6.49 14.01 14.55
C ALA A 117 6.01 12.55 14.50
N ARG A 118 4.90 12.25 13.81
CA ARG A 118 4.29 10.92 13.83
C ARG A 118 5.17 9.83 13.24
N ALA A 119 5.90 10.15 12.17
CA ALA A 119 6.83 9.19 11.57
C ALA A 119 7.95 8.79 12.54
N ASP A 120 8.47 9.74 13.34
CA ASP A 120 9.47 9.47 14.36
C ASP A 120 8.89 8.67 15.52
N VAL A 121 7.72 9.05 16.04
CA VAL A 121 7.00 8.28 17.08
C VAL A 121 6.78 6.83 16.64
N PHE A 122 6.41 6.62 15.38
CA PHE A 122 6.23 5.28 14.82
C PHE A 122 7.54 4.51 14.75
N ARG A 123 8.62 5.10 14.23
CA ARG A 123 9.94 4.47 14.12
C ARG A 123 10.51 4.09 15.49
N ASP A 124 10.42 5.00 16.46
CA ASP A 124 10.88 4.76 17.83
C ASP A 124 10.12 3.60 18.46
N TYR A 125 8.79 3.58 18.28
CA TYR A 125 7.97 2.49 18.80
C TYR A 125 8.38 1.13 18.21
N LEU A 126 8.53 1.03 16.88
CA LEU A 126 8.96 -0.22 16.23
C LEU A 126 10.37 -0.63 16.70
N THR A 127 11.28 0.33 16.82
CA THR A 127 12.65 0.09 17.27
C THR A 127 12.66 -0.54 18.66
N VAL A 128 11.95 0.04 19.60
CA VAL A 128 11.87 -0.46 20.98
C VAL A 128 11.10 -1.77 21.06
N HIS A 129 9.90 -1.83 20.45
CA HIS A 129 9.00 -2.98 20.56
C HIS A 129 9.59 -4.25 19.94
N PHE A 130 10.23 -4.13 18.78
CA PHE A 130 10.84 -5.24 18.06
C PHE A 130 12.35 -5.37 18.29
N ARG A 131 12.96 -4.53 19.15
CA ARG A 131 14.39 -4.53 19.44
C ARG A 131 15.23 -4.50 18.17
N LEU A 132 15.01 -3.44 17.34
CA LEU A 132 15.64 -3.32 16.03
C LEU A 132 17.03 -2.71 16.09
N GLU A 133 17.40 -2.06 17.18
CA GLU A 133 18.76 -1.52 17.42
C GLU A 133 19.74 -2.60 17.78
N ARG A 134 21.01 -2.32 17.53
CA ARG A 134 22.10 -3.16 17.99
C ARG A 134 22.32 -2.91 19.49
N PRO A 135 22.60 -3.96 20.29
CA PRO A 135 22.96 -3.78 21.70
C PRO A 135 24.14 -2.82 21.89
N GLU A 136 25.08 -2.81 20.92
CA GLU A 136 26.27 -1.95 20.93
C GLU A 136 25.91 -0.47 20.79
N ASP A 137 24.90 -0.13 19.98
CA ASP A 137 24.41 1.24 19.79
C ASP A 137 23.74 1.78 21.06
N MET A 138 23.32 0.88 21.95
CA MET A 138 22.72 1.20 23.27
C MET A 138 23.77 1.21 24.41
N GLY A 139 25.06 1.10 24.12
CA GLY A 139 26.12 1.06 25.13
C GLY A 139 26.17 -0.23 25.96
N LEU A 140 25.44 -1.26 25.54
CA LEU A 140 25.51 -2.59 26.15
C LEU A 140 26.65 -3.36 25.50
N SER A 141 27.69 -3.69 26.28
CA SER A 141 28.80 -4.51 25.82
C SER A 141 28.27 -5.88 25.36
N SER A 142 28.51 -6.21 24.11
CA SER A 142 28.25 -7.55 23.58
C SER A 142 29.23 -8.52 24.20
N GLU A 143 28.86 -9.22 25.28
CA GLU A 143 29.53 -10.45 25.65
C GLU A 143 29.50 -11.40 24.45
N PRO A 144 30.61 -12.08 24.11
CA PRO A 144 30.69 -13.00 22.99
C PRO A 144 29.95 -14.30 23.31
N ARG A 145 28.64 -14.24 23.44
CA ARG A 145 27.78 -15.42 23.48
C ARG A 145 27.47 -15.82 22.05
N GLY A 146 28.25 -16.78 21.56
CA GLY A 146 27.99 -17.59 20.37
C GLY A 146 27.34 -16.86 19.19
N GLN A 147 27.86 -16.99 18.01
CA GLN A 147 27.44 -16.40 16.72
C GLN A 147 25.92 -16.17 16.56
N GLY A 148 25.35 -15.35 17.42
CA GLY A 148 23.98 -14.85 17.29
C GLY A 148 23.92 -13.96 16.07
N LYS A 149 23.30 -14.45 14.98
CA LYS A 149 23.12 -13.69 13.76
C LYS A 149 22.51 -12.34 14.11
N ASN A 150 23.17 -11.28 13.65
CA ASN A 150 22.81 -9.89 13.88
C ASN A 150 21.39 -9.62 13.36
N ARG A 151 20.38 -9.70 14.22
CA ARG A 151 18.95 -9.55 13.91
C ARG A 151 18.58 -8.12 13.49
N ALA A 152 19.41 -7.13 13.82
CA ALA A 152 19.22 -5.74 13.46
C ALA A 152 19.20 -5.47 11.93
N LYS A 153 19.67 -6.42 11.12
CA LYS A 153 19.77 -6.26 9.65
C LYS A 153 18.47 -6.53 8.89
N ALA A 154 17.46 -7.12 9.49
CA ALA A 154 16.25 -7.54 8.78
C ALA A 154 15.00 -6.93 9.42
N ASN A 155 14.72 -5.68 9.09
CA ASN A 155 13.56 -4.93 9.54
C ASN A 155 12.69 -4.52 8.33
N TYR A 156 11.51 -3.94 8.61
CA TYR A 156 10.56 -3.46 7.60
C TYR A 156 11.18 -2.49 6.58
N ILE A 157 12.10 -1.60 7.00
CA ILE A 157 12.80 -0.67 6.11
C ILE A 157 13.61 -1.43 5.07
N LYS A 158 14.33 -2.48 5.48
CA LYS A 158 15.09 -3.31 4.56
C LYS A 158 14.18 -4.03 3.56
N MET A 159 13.01 -4.51 4.01
CA MET A 159 12.05 -5.17 3.12
C MET A 159 11.53 -4.19 2.05
N ILE A 160 11.12 -2.99 2.46
CA ILE A 160 10.62 -1.95 1.54
C ILE A 160 11.70 -1.51 0.55
N ARG A 161 12.93 -1.24 1.03
CA ARG A 161 14.05 -0.88 0.15
C ARG A 161 14.41 -2.00 -0.83
N GLY A 162 14.45 -3.26 -0.35
CA GLY A 162 14.73 -4.40 -1.22
C GLY A 162 13.69 -4.58 -2.32
N TRP A 163 12.42 -4.30 -2.03
CA TRP A 163 11.34 -4.26 -3.01
C TRP A 163 11.60 -3.23 -4.12
N SER A 164 12.00 -2.00 -3.76
CA SER A 164 12.24 -0.93 -4.74
C SER A 164 13.38 -1.25 -5.70
N PHE A 165 14.35 -2.09 -5.30
CA PHE A 165 15.41 -2.56 -6.20
C PHE A 165 14.95 -3.72 -7.09
N ASP A 166 14.24 -4.70 -6.51
CA ASP A 166 13.76 -5.87 -7.23
C ASP A 166 12.56 -6.48 -6.50
N ALA A 167 11.38 -6.36 -7.10
CA ALA A 167 10.13 -6.91 -6.57
C ALA A 167 10.11 -8.44 -6.51
N ASP A 168 11.05 -9.12 -7.18
CA ASP A 168 11.21 -10.58 -7.15
C ASP A 168 12.45 -11.03 -6.33
N SER A 169 13.04 -10.11 -5.55
CA SER A 169 14.08 -10.40 -4.55
C SER A 169 13.53 -11.21 -3.37
N ARG A 170 14.41 -11.56 -2.42
CA ARG A 170 14.01 -12.17 -1.15
C ARG A 170 13.09 -11.27 -0.34
N GLU A 171 13.42 -9.98 -0.31
CA GLU A 171 12.63 -8.95 0.35
C GLU A 171 11.25 -8.82 -0.33
N GLY A 172 11.23 -8.84 -1.66
CA GLY A 172 10.00 -8.87 -2.46
C GLY A 172 9.16 -10.13 -2.19
N ALA A 173 9.78 -11.30 -2.07
CA ALA A 173 9.08 -12.53 -1.72
C ALA A 173 8.45 -12.47 -0.32
N VAL A 174 9.11 -11.83 0.66
CA VAL A 174 8.55 -11.61 2.01
C VAL A 174 7.32 -10.69 1.94
N LEU A 175 7.41 -9.56 1.22
CA LEU A 175 6.30 -8.62 1.10
C LEU A 175 5.11 -9.24 0.37
N LYS A 176 5.34 -9.94 -0.75
CA LYS A 176 4.28 -10.68 -1.46
C LYS A 176 3.65 -11.75 -0.57
N GLY A 177 4.46 -12.46 0.23
CA GLY A 177 3.98 -13.47 1.16
C GLY A 177 3.18 -12.90 2.33
N TRP A 178 3.52 -11.70 2.75
CA TRP A 178 2.74 -10.96 3.73
C TRP A 178 1.36 -10.60 3.16
N VAL A 179 1.29 -10.04 1.93
CA VAL A 179 0.00 -9.75 1.26
C VAL A 179 -0.82 -11.03 1.06
N GLU A 180 -0.18 -12.12 0.60
CA GLU A 180 -0.83 -13.43 0.44
C GLU A 180 -1.48 -13.90 1.74
N SER A 181 -0.76 -13.81 2.86
CA SER A 181 -1.23 -14.23 4.18
C SER A 181 -2.34 -13.34 4.75
N ARG A 182 -2.24 -12.00 4.58
CA ARG A 182 -3.18 -11.03 5.20
C ARG A 182 -4.42 -10.83 4.36
N PHE A 183 -4.29 -10.78 3.04
CA PHE A 183 -5.37 -10.42 2.11
C PHE A 183 -5.81 -11.61 1.23
N GLY A 184 -5.13 -12.72 1.29
CA GLY A 184 -5.50 -13.94 0.56
C GLY A 184 -5.32 -13.83 -0.96
N LEU A 185 -4.50 -12.90 -1.45
CA LEU A 185 -4.20 -12.71 -2.87
C LEU A 185 -2.91 -13.42 -3.23
N THR A 186 -2.98 -14.39 -4.15
CA THR A 186 -1.80 -15.14 -4.58
C THR A 186 -0.88 -14.28 -5.46
N PRO A 187 0.44 -14.36 -5.27
CA PRO A 187 1.38 -13.54 -6.03
C PRO A 187 1.69 -14.07 -7.42
N ARG A 188 2.27 -13.20 -8.25
CA ARG A 188 3.12 -13.56 -9.37
C ARG A 188 4.57 -13.38 -8.94
N TYR A 189 5.44 -14.29 -9.36
CA TYR A 189 6.85 -14.25 -9.02
C TYR A 189 7.69 -14.56 -10.28
N HIS A 190 8.66 -13.70 -10.59
CA HIS A 190 9.37 -13.72 -11.88
C HIS A 190 8.42 -13.79 -13.09
N GLY A 191 7.37 -12.98 -13.08
CA GLY A 191 6.38 -12.92 -14.15
C GLY A 191 5.39 -14.09 -14.18
N GLN A 192 5.58 -15.15 -13.39
CA GLN A 192 4.73 -16.35 -13.40
C GLN A 192 3.67 -16.28 -12.28
N PRO A 193 2.39 -16.53 -12.60
CA PRO A 193 1.35 -16.67 -11.57
C PRO A 193 1.58 -17.94 -10.75
N LEU A 194 1.55 -17.82 -9.43
CA LEU A 194 1.79 -18.94 -8.51
C LEU A 194 0.47 -19.67 -8.17
N ARG A 195 -0.11 -20.33 -9.17
CA ARG A 195 -1.42 -21.03 -9.05
C ARG A 195 -1.31 -22.50 -8.62
N ASP A 196 -0.14 -23.10 -8.84
CA ASP A 196 0.13 -24.49 -8.48
C ASP A 196 1.11 -24.55 -7.30
N PRO A 197 0.63 -24.87 -6.08
CA PRO A 197 1.48 -25.00 -4.90
C PRO A 197 2.54 -26.11 -5.03
N SER A 198 2.33 -27.08 -5.89
CA SER A 198 3.27 -28.18 -6.15
C SER A 198 4.32 -27.83 -7.24
N GLY A 199 4.10 -26.74 -7.95
CA GLY A 199 4.95 -26.30 -9.04
C GLY A 199 6.34 -25.81 -8.60
N SER A 200 7.32 -25.87 -9.51
CA SER A 200 8.69 -25.43 -9.24
C SER A 200 8.78 -23.91 -8.96
N ALA A 201 7.95 -23.11 -9.63
CA ALA A 201 7.88 -21.66 -9.41
C ALA A 201 7.42 -21.33 -7.99
N TYR A 202 6.39 -22.03 -7.48
CA TYR A 202 5.89 -21.84 -6.13
C TYR A 202 6.94 -22.27 -5.08
N ARG A 203 7.62 -23.40 -5.29
CA ARG A 203 8.70 -23.85 -4.41
C ARG A 203 9.83 -22.83 -4.33
N ARG A 204 10.29 -22.32 -5.47
CA ARG A 204 11.32 -21.29 -5.53
C ARG A 204 10.90 -20.03 -4.77
N TYR A 205 9.68 -19.57 -4.96
CA TYR A 205 9.13 -18.45 -4.20
C TYR A 205 9.14 -18.70 -2.69
N GLN A 206 8.68 -19.88 -2.25
CA GLN A 206 8.68 -20.24 -0.82
C GLN A 206 10.11 -20.31 -0.24
N GLU A 207 11.09 -20.83 -1.00
CA GLU A 207 12.49 -20.82 -0.60
C GLU A 207 13.01 -19.39 -0.41
N MET A 208 12.74 -18.50 -1.36
CA MET A 208 13.16 -17.11 -1.29
C MET A 208 12.49 -16.38 -0.12
N ARG A 209 11.20 -16.60 0.09
CA ARG A 209 10.46 -16.08 1.26
C ARG A 209 11.06 -16.59 2.57
N ALA A 210 11.31 -17.88 2.69
CA ALA A 210 11.90 -18.48 3.88
C ALA A 210 13.30 -17.90 4.17
N GLN A 211 14.14 -17.72 3.14
CA GLN A 211 15.43 -17.06 3.27
C GLN A 211 15.30 -15.60 3.73
N GLY A 212 14.30 -14.87 3.21
CA GLY A 212 14.04 -13.49 3.61
C GLY A 212 13.53 -13.36 5.04
N LEU A 213 12.73 -14.32 5.50
CA LEU A 213 12.23 -14.41 6.89
C LEU A 213 13.29 -14.86 7.88
N TYR A 214 14.34 -15.56 7.40
CA TYR A 214 15.36 -16.12 8.27
C TYR A 214 16.16 -15.02 8.99
N GLY A 215 16.22 -15.11 10.32
CA GLY A 215 16.94 -14.16 11.15
C GLY A 215 16.23 -12.80 11.32
N THR A 216 14.95 -12.70 10.95
CA THR A 216 14.12 -11.53 11.22
C THR A 216 13.52 -11.58 12.64
N ASN A 217 13.14 -10.42 13.17
CA ASN A 217 12.41 -10.34 14.44
C ASN A 217 10.96 -9.97 14.17
N ALA A 218 10.07 -10.97 14.03
CA ALA A 218 8.64 -10.80 13.80
C ALA A 218 8.32 -9.82 12.63
N ILE A 219 9.03 -9.97 11.51
CA ILE A 219 8.92 -9.03 10.37
C ILE A 219 7.49 -8.88 9.86
N GLU A 220 6.70 -9.95 9.86
CA GLU A 220 5.30 -9.88 9.42
C GLU A 220 4.45 -8.99 10.34
N ALA A 221 4.70 -9.01 11.66
CA ALA A 221 4.04 -8.10 12.60
C ALA A 221 4.52 -6.64 12.45
N GLN A 222 5.79 -6.42 12.07
CA GLN A 222 6.26 -5.08 11.70
C GLN A 222 5.51 -4.56 10.46
N LEU A 223 5.31 -5.41 9.45
CA LEU A 223 4.57 -5.05 8.23
C LEU A 223 3.07 -4.80 8.51
N ASP A 224 2.48 -5.56 9.44
CA ASP A 224 1.10 -5.32 9.91
C ASP A 224 0.98 -3.89 10.49
N LEU A 225 1.96 -3.46 11.30
CA LEU A 225 1.99 -2.10 11.85
C LEU A 225 2.28 -1.04 10.79
N VAL A 226 3.15 -1.29 9.82
CA VAL A 226 3.42 -0.36 8.71
C VAL A 226 2.14 -0.09 7.93
N TYR A 227 1.39 -1.14 7.57
CA TYR A 227 0.10 -0.99 6.88
C TYR A 227 -0.91 -0.21 7.74
N THR A 228 -1.07 -0.58 9.00
CA THR A 228 -2.05 0.08 9.89
C THR A 228 -1.70 1.55 10.12
N PHE A 229 -0.40 1.88 10.26
CA PHE A 229 0.06 3.26 10.33
C PHE A 229 -0.16 4.02 9.03
N CYS A 230 0.07 3.38 7.86
CA CYS A 230 -0.23 3.98 6.57
C CYS A 230 -1.72 4.35 6.47
N GLN A 231 -2.62 3.45 6.84
CA GLN A 231 -4.06 3.71 6.85
C GLN A 231 -4.45 4.83 7.83
N PHE A 232 -3.83 4.85 9.03
CA PHE A 232 -4.00 5.92 10.00
C PHE A 232 -3.63 7.30 9.43
N GLU A 233 -2.51 7.43 8.72
CA GLU A 233 -2.07 8.68 8.10
C GLU A 233 -2.93 9.07 6.88
N LEU A 234 -3.27 8.10 6.01
CA LEU A 234 -4.10 8.37 4.83
C LEU A 234 -5.49 8.86 5.21
N ALA A 235 -6.12 8.29 6.22
CA ALA A 235 -7.43 8.72 6.70
C ALA A 235 -7.43 10.19 7.19
N ARG A 236 -6.29 10.67 7.72
CA ARG A 236 -6.13 12.06 8.19
C ARG A 236 -5.76 13.04 7.10
N ARG A 237 -4.99 12.61 6.12
CA ARG A 237 -4.53 13.49 5.04
C ARG A 237 -5.58 13.64 3.93
N HIS A 238 -6.42 12.63 3.75
CA HIS A 238 -7.41 12.56 2.66
C HIS A 238 -8.84 12.49 3.19
N HIS A 239 -9.26 13.53 3.94
CA HIS A 239 -10.61 13.62 4.47
C HIS A 239 -11.66 13.47 3.35
N GLY A 240 -12.47 12.40 3.40
CA GLY A 240 -13.56 12.14 2.48
C GLY A 240 -13.19 11.52 1.13
N ALA A 241 -11.90 11.51 0.74
CA ALA A 241 -11.47 10.80 -0.45
C ALA A 241 -11.41 9.29 -0.20
N ARG A 242 -11.83 8.51 -1.17
CA ARG A 242 -11.76 7.04 -1.13
C ARG A 242 -10.72 6.48 -2.08
N HIS A 243 -10.30 7.25 -3.08
CA HIS A 243 -9.38 6.86 -4.14
C HIS A 243 -8.30 7.91 -4.36
N VAL A 244 -7.24 7.46 -4.97
CA VAL A 244 -6.22 8.30 -5.59
C VAL A 244 -5.87 7.70 -6.95
N THR A 245 -5.75 8.56 -7.98
CA THR A 245 -5.28 8.12 -9.29
C THR A 245 -3.77 7.95 -9.24
N LEU A 246 -3.30 6.74 -9.53
CA LEU A 246 -1.89 6.41 -9.57
C LEU A 246 -1.53 5.86 -10.95
N TYR A 247 -0.24 5.98 -11.29
CA TYR A 247 0.32 5.61 -12.60
C TYR A 247 1.37 4.54 -12.46
N ARG A 248 1.46 3.67 -13.48
CA ARG A 248 2.50 2.65 -13.58
C ARG A 248 2.95 2.52 -15.02
N GLY A 249 4.25 2.65 -15.27
CA GLY A 249 4.85 2.31 -16.55
C GLY A 249 4.92 0.80 -16.75
N VAL A 250 4.61 0.34 -17.95
CA VAL A 250 4.71 -1.07 -18.36
C VAL A 250 5.21 -1.16 -19.79
N ASN A 251 5.98 -2.19 -20.11
CA ASN A 251 6.45 -2.40 -21.48
C ASN A 251 5.37 -3.06 -22.36
N ARG A 252 4.53 -3.88 -21.77
CA ARG A 252 3.43 -4.55 -22.46
C ARG A 252 2.26 -4.78 -21.53
N LEU A 253 1.03 -4.53 -22.01
CA LEU A 253 -0.17 -4.88 -21.25
C LEU A 253 -0.26 -6.38 -20.96
N ALA A 254 0.27 -7.23 -21.88
CA ALA A 254 0.31 -8.68 -21.72
C ALA A 254 1.18 -9.19 -20.55
N ASP A 255 1.98 -8.31 -19.92
CA ASP A 255 2.69 -8.64 -18.69
C ASP A 255 1.72 -8.75 -17.50
N HIS A 256 0.51 -8.20 -17.65
CA HIS A 256 -0.63 -8.41 -16.75
C HIS A 256 -1.61 -9.42 -17.37
N GLU A 257 -2.38 -10.10 -16.54
CA GLU A 257 -3.47 -10.94 -17.00
C GLU A 257 -4.67 -10.06 -17.35
N VAL A 258 -4.93 -9.89 -18.65
CA VAL A 258 -6.08 -9.11 -19.14
C VAL A 258 -7.32 -9.99 -19.07
N LEU A 259 -8.26 -9.61 -18.21
CA LEU A 259 -9.53 -10.32 -18.00
C LEU A 259 -10.62 -9.85 -18.98
N GLU A 260 -10.60 -8.55 -19.33
CA GLU A 260 -11.58 -7.93 -20.21
C GLU A 260 -10.96 -6.71 -20.92
N SER A 261 -11.29 -6.50 -22.20
CA SER A 261 -10.95 -5.30 -22.96
C SER A 261 -12.21 -4.56 -23.34
N ARG A 262 -12.36 -3.30 -22.91
CA ARG A 262 -13.58 -2.49 -23.08
C ARG A 262 -13.51 -1.45 -24.19
N GLY A 263 -12.40 -1.46 -24.93
CA GLY A 263 -12.13 -0.46 -25.99
C GLY A 263 -11.64 0.88 -25.44
N LYS A 264 -11.22 1.78 -26.33
CA LYS A 264 -10.70 3.13 -25.97
C LYS A 264 -9.60 3.14 -24.89
N GLY A 265 -8.73 2.10 -24.87
CA GLY A 265 -7.68 1.97 -23.88
C GLY A 265 -8.13 1.52 -22.48
N GLN A 266 -9.42 1.19 -22.31
CA GLN A 266 -9.94 0.67 -21.04
C GLN A 266 -9.82 -0.85 -20.98
N HIS A 267 -9.21 -1.35 -19.91
CA HIS A 267 -9.03 -2.77 -19.68
C HIS A 267 -9.35 -3.14 -18.23
N VAL A 268 -9.76 -4.39 -18.03
CA VAL A 268 -9.81 -4.98 -16.69
C VAL A 268 -8.68 -5.99 -16.62
N VAL A 269 -7.78 -5.80 -15.67
CA VAL A 269 -6.59 -6.62 -15.51
C VAL A 269 -6.52 -7.22 -14.10
N LEU A 270 -5.84 -8.35 -13.99
CA LEU A 270 -5.44 -8.89 -12.70
C LEU A 270 -4.02 -8.38 -12.39
N LEU A 271 -3.94 -7.43 -11.47
CA LEU A 271 -2.68 -6.94 -10.93
C LEU A 271 -2.02 -8.02 -10.04
N ASN A 272 -0.71 -7.98 -9.90
CA ASN A 272 -0.02 -8.78 -8.88
C ASN A 272 -0.58 -8.48 -7.49
N ASN A 273 -0.36 -9.34 -6.52
CA ASN A 273 -0.84 -9.11 -5.16
C ASN A 273 -0.21 -7.88 -4.48
N LEU A 274 1.00 -7.47 -4.92
CA LEU A 274 1.63 -6.21 -4.55
C LEU A 274 2.28 -5.58 -5.79
N ASN A 275 2.16 -4.25 -5.93
CA ASN A 275 2.61 -3.52 -7.11
C ASN A 275 3.15 -2.15 -6.73
N SER A 276 4.15 -1.66 -7.49
CA SER A 276 4.62 -0.28 -7.42
C SER A 276 3.83 0.60 -8.37
N PHE A 277 3.41 1.75 -7.86
CA PHE A 277 2.79 2.85 -8.60
C PHE A 277 3.45 4.17 -8.20
N THR A 278 3.22 5.21 -8.98
CA THR A 278 3.63 6.59 -8.66
C THR A 278 2.45 7.55 -8.85
N CYS A 279 2.47 8.68 -8.17
CA CYS A 279 1.51 9.76 -8.43
C CYS A 279 1.90 10.63 -9.63
N SER A 280 3.14 10.54 -10.12
CA SER A 280 3.63 11.29 -11.28
C SER A 280 3.52 10.46 -12.56
N ARG A 281 2.75 10.96 -13.54
CA ARG A 281 2.67 10.33 -14.87
C ARG A 281 4.04 10.34 -15.56
N ASP A 282 4.79 11.45 -15.44
CA ASP A 282 6.12 11.59 -16.07
C ASP A 282 7.10 10.57 -15.47
N ARG A 283 7.03 10.35 -14.16
CA ARG A 283 7.86 9.33 -13.51
C ARG A 283 7.48 7.93 -13.98
N ALA A 284 6.21 7.65 -14.19
CA ALA A 284 5.77 6.36 -14.74
C ALA A 284 6.34 6.09 -16.14
N CYS A 285 6.55 7.14 -16.95
CA CYS A 285 7.13 7.05 -18.29
C CYS A 285 8.59 6.52 -18.30
N GLU A 286 9.31 6.63 -17.19
CA GLU A 286 10.69 6.11 -17.07
C GLU A 286 10.73 4.57 -17.03
N PHE A 287 9.59 3.91 -16.74
CA PHE A 287 9.49 2.47 -16.48
C PHE A 287 8.83 1.66 -17.62
N GLY A 288 8.44 2.30 -18.72
CA GLY A 288 7.87 1.59 -19.86
C GLY A 288 7.17 2.47 -20.88
N ASP A 289 6.90 1.92 -22.06
CA ASP A 289 6.32 2.62 -23.22
C ASP A 289 4.81 2.90 -23.06
N TYR A 290 4.16 2.20 -22.17
CA TYR A 290 2.73 2.34 -21.87
C TYR A 290 2.53 2.74 -20.42
N ILE A 291 1.53 3.57 -20.18
CA ILE A 291 1.15 4.03 -18.86
C ILE A 291 -0.23 3.47 -18.49
N LEU A 292 -0.28 2.74 -17.40
CA LEU A 292 -1.52 2.36 -16.73
C LEU A 292 -1.90 3.48 -15.75
N ALA A 293 -3.05 4.09 -15.93
CA ALA A 293 -3.68 4.97 -14.95
C ALA A 293 -4.78 4.19 -14.23
N VAL A 294 -4.79 4.22 -12.91
CA VAL A 294 -5.69 3.41 -12.08
C VAL A 294 -6.20 4.23 -10.89
N ASP A 295 -7.50 4.23 -10.66
CA ASP A 295 -8.09 4.77 -9.44
C ASP A 295 -7.95 3.74 -8.31
N ILE A 296 -6.95 3.96 -7.47
CA ILE A 296 -6.59 3.05 -6.38
C ILE A 296 -7.36 3.42 -5.12
N PRO A 297 -8.11 2.47 -4.51
CA PRO A 297 -8.67 2.65 -3.18
C PRO A 297 -7.57 2.97 -2.16
N LEU A 298 -7.73 4.01 -1.35
CA LEU A 298 -6.76 4.37 -0.32
C LEU A 298 -6.48 3.21 0.64
N THR A 299 -7.48 2.39 0.93
CA THR A 299 -7.35 1.20 1.79
C THR A 299 -6.46 0.10 1.20
N LYS A 300 -6.14 0.15 -0.10
CA LYS A 300 -5.19 -0.76 -0.74
C LYS A 300 -3.75 -0.25 -0.76
N ILE A 301 -3.46 0.92 -0.26
CA ILE A 301 -2.09 1.44 -0.17
C ILE A 301 -1.43 0.83 1.07
N PHE A 302 -0.43 -0.03 0.83
CA PHE A 302 0.39 -0.62 1.89
C PHE A 302 1.39 0.39 2.45
N PHE A 303 2.04 1.14 1.57
CA PHE A 303 3.10 2.09 1.90
C PHE A 303 3.22 3.15 0.79
N HIS A 304 3.66 4.36 1.15
CA HIS A 304 4.05 5.40 0.19
C HIS A 304 5.30 6.14 0.70
N CYS A 305 6.08 6.72 -0.21
CA CYS A 305 7.35 7.39 0.10
C CYS A 305 7.26 8.48 1.18
N GLY A 306 6.15 9.22 1.21
CA GLY A 306 5.90 10.27 2.21
C GLY A 306 5.46 9.78 3.59
N LEU A 307 5.27 8.45 3.79
CA LEU A 307 4.86 7.88 5.08
C LEU A 307 5.99 7.92 6.11
N LEU A 308 7.19 7.57 5.66
CA LEU A 308 8.40 7.51 6.49
C LEU A 308 9.52 8.26 5.78
N PRO A 309 9.69 9.57 6.02
CA PRO A 309 10.70 10.38 5.36
C PRO A 309 12.11 9.76 5.49
N GLY A 310 12.85 9.70 4.37
CA GLY A 310 14.20 9.14 4.32
C GLY A 310 14.27 7.61 4.15
N VAL A 311 13.15 6.90 4.13
CA VAL A 311 13.15 5.43 3.87
C VAL A 311 13.30 5.14 2.39
N LEU A 312 12.52 5.81 1.54
CA LEU A 312 12.67 5.81 0.09
C LEU A 312 13.00 7.23 -0.35
N GLN A 313 14.06 7.39 -1.14
CA GLN A 313 14.47 8.69 -1.66
C GLN A 313 14.27 8.70 -3.18
N GLY A 314 13.49 9.66 -3.66
CA GLY A 314 13.45 10.05 -5.07
C GLY A 314 12.45 9.32 -5.96
N GLU A 315 11.60 8.44 -5.45
CA GLU A 315 10.76 7.59 -6.32
C GLU A 315 9.26 7.79 -6.21
N ASP A 316 8.73 8.75 -5.50
CA ASP A 316 7.26 8.96 -5.34
C ASP A 316 6.44 7.65 -5.37
N GLU A 317 7.05 6.58 -4.82
CA GLU A 317 6.55 5.21 -4.92
C GLU A 317 5.40 4.96 -3.94
N PHE A 318 4.38 4.29 -4.46
CA PHE A 318 3.26 3.72 -3.71
C PHE A 318 3.26 2.21 -3.87
N LEU A 319 3.30 1.48 -2.77
CA LEU A 319 3.12 0.03 -2.75
C LEU A 319 1.63 -0.28 -2.56
N VAL A 320 1.03 -0.92 -3.58
CA VAL A 320 -0.41 -1.11 -3.68
C VAL A 320 -0.78 -2.58 -3.69
N ILE A 321 -1.72 -2.97 -2.82
CA ILE A 321 -2.33 -4.29 -2.78
C ILE A 321 -3.21 -4.47 -4.02
N GLY A 322 -2.94 -5.49 -4.81
CA GLY A 322 -3.57 -5.71 -6.10
C GLY A 322 -4.95 -6.36 -6.05
N GLY A 323 -5.19 -7.19 -7.06
CA GLY A 323 -6.47 -7.82 -7.39
C GLY A 323 -6.97 -7.38 -8.76
N VAL A 324 -8.24 -7.57 -9.05
CA VAL A 324 -8.86 -7.11 -10.31
C VAL A 324 -8.99 -5.60 -10.30
N ALA A 325 -8.50 -4.95 -11.34
CA ALA A 325 -8.54 -3.50 -11.50
C ALA A 325 -8.96 -3.09 -12.90
N GLU A 326 -9.80 -2.08 -12.99
CA GLU A 326 -10.06 -1.32 -14.20
C GLU A 326 -8.94 -0.31 -14.38
N VAL A 327 -8.32 -0.30 -15.54
CA VAL A 327 -7.17 0.50 -15.86
C VAL A 327 -7.37 1.23 -17.18
N SER A 328 -6.87 2.46 -17.28
CA SER A 328 -6.75 3.18 -18.53
C SER A 328 -5.33 3.06 -19.06
N LEU A 329 -5.17 2.51 -20.25
CA LEU A 329 -3.90 2.38 -20.95
C LEU A 329 -3.72 3.54 -21.92
N SER A 330 -2.60 4.21 -21.82
CA SER A 330 -2.17 5.22 -22.80
C SER A 330 -0.72 4.98 -23.19
N THR A 331 -0.34 5.44 -24.38
CA THR A 331 1.07 5.56 -24.80
C THR A 331 1.67 6.86 -24.28
N LEU A 332 2.98 6.94 -24.36
CA LEU A 332 3.73 8.18 -24.14
C LEU A 332 3.25 9.31 -25.02
#